data_f6527138744f1e73a44c7e6cf062b618
#
_entry.id   f6527138744f1e73a44c7e6cf062b618
#
_cell.length_a   1.000
_cell.length_b   1.000
_cell.length_c   1.000
_cell.angle_alpha   90.00
_cell.angle_beta   90.00
_cell.angle_gamma   90.00
#
_symmetry.space_group_name_H-M   'P 1'
#
loop_
_entity.id
_entity.type
_entity.pdbx_description
1 polymer ?
#
loop_
_entity_poly.entity_id
_entity_poly.type
_entity_poly.pdbx_seq_one_letter_code
_entity_poly.pdbx_strand_id
1 'polypeptide(L)'
;MIDPVDKTVDRDLSLVKELGLKLIYALNTHVHADHVTGTGLIKSKVPGVKSIISKESNASADVFIEPGEKIYFGDLFLEVRATPGHTSGCVTYVTGDGSNQPYPRMAFTGDALLIRGCGRTDFQGGSSYQLYESVHSQIFSLPKDTLVYPAHDYKGFTVSTVGEEIQYNPRLTKDKVLFLPNNIFHLKLPYPKMMDVAVPANMVCGFQETKV
;
A
#
# COMPACT_ATOMS: atom_id res chain seq x y z
N MET A 1 -5.00 10.51 2.09
CA MET A 1 -3.53 10.28 1.99
C MET A 1 -3.31 8.78 2.13
N ILE A 2 -2.43 8.18 1.33
CA ILE A 2 -2.14 6.73 1.36
C ILE A 2 -0.69 6.57 1.80
N ASP A 3 -0.44 5.61 2.71
CA ASP A 3 0.87 5.26 3.29
C ASP A 3 1.69 6.48 3.78
N PRO A 4 1.13 7.32 4.66
CA PRO A 4 1.85 8.48 5.17
C PRO A 4 3.04 8.06 6.05
N VAL A 5 4.15 8.78 5.94
CA VAL A 5 5.38 8.54 6.72
C VAL A 5 5.48 9.57 7.85
N ASP A 6 5.80 9.15 9.07
CA ASP A 6 5.91 10.01 10.25
C ASP A 6 6.81 11.24 10.04
N LYS A 7 7.97 11.02 9.44
CA LYS A 7 9.00 12.04 9.20
C LYS A 7 8.61 13.09 8.16
N THR A 8 7.59 12.82 7.34
CA THR A 8 7.17 13.72 6.26
C THR A 8 5.82 14.38 6.50
N VAL A 9 5.16 14.12 7.64
CA VAL A 9 3.82 14.61 7.96
C VAL A 9 3.69 16.13 7.80
N ASP A 10 4.63 16.90 8.30
CA ASP A 10 4.54 18.36 8.22
C ASP A 10 4.62 18.88 6.79
N ARG A 11 5.52 18.33 5.99
CA ARG A 11 5.61 18.59 4.54
C ARG A 11 4.30 18.26 3.84
N ASP A 12 3.78 17.07 4.10
CA ASP A 12 2.60 16.55 3.41
C ASP A 12 1.34 17.33 3.78
N LEU A 13 1.19 17.73 5.06
CA LEU A 13 0.10 18.59 5.50
C LEU A 13 0.22 20.01 4.95
N SER A 14 1.44 20.54 4.80
CA SER A 14 1.68 21.83 4.13
C SER A 14 1.18 21.80 2.70
N LEU A 15 1.52 20.74 1.96
CA LEU A 15 1.06 20.55 0.58
C LEU A 15 -0.47 20.44 0.49
N VAL A 16 -1.10 19.67 1.38
CA VAL A 16 -2.56 19.56 1.44
C VAL A 16 -3.20 20.95 1.62
N LYS A 17 -2.63 21.78 2.52
CA LYS A 17 -3.08 23.15 2.77
C LYS A 17 -2.87 24.06 1.56
N GLU A 18 -1.69 24.02 0.95
CA GLU A 18 -1.34 24.83 -0.24
C GLU A 18 -2.28 24.55 -1.42
N LEU A 19 -2.67 23.27 -1.59
CA LEU A 19 -3.62 22.84 -2.63
C LEU A 19 -5.09 23.11 -2.25
N GLY A 20 -5.38 23.66 -1.07
CA GLY A 20 -6.74 23.93 -0.60
C GLY A 20 -7.58 22.67 -0.39
N LEU A 21 -6.94 21.52 -0.16
CA LEU A 21 -7.60 20.24 0.00
C LEU A 21 -8.02 19.99 1.45
N LYS A 22 -9.13 19.27 1.63
CA LYS A 22 -9.57 18.79 2.94
C LYS A 22 -9.14 17.33 3.11
N LEU A 23 -8.21 17.07 4.03
CA LEU A 23 -7.83 15.71 4.38
C LEU A 23 -8.92 15.07 5.25
N ILE A 24 -9.43 13.92 4.83
CA ILE A 24 -10.49 13.17 5.52
C ILE A 24 -10.03 11.80 5.98
N TYR A 25 -9.08 11.18 5.26
CA TYR A 25 -8.59 9.84 5.55
C TYR A 25 -7.06 9.76 5.47
N ALA A 26 -6.47 8.99 6.38
CA ALA A 26 -5.11 8.47 6.31
C ALA A 26 -5.19 6.94 6.20
N LEU A 27 -4.86 6.39 5.02
CA LEU A 27 -4.98 4.98 4.70
C LEU A 27 -3.61 4.32 4.71
N ASN A 28 -3.54 3.06 5.15
CA ASN A 28 -2.34 2.25 4.98
C ASN A 28 -2.67 1.02 4.14
N THR A 29 -1.80 0.68 3.19
CA THR A 29 -1.90 -0.52 2.37
C THR A 29 -1.60 -1.78 3.19
N HIS A 30 -0.72 -1.66 4.17
CA HIS A 30 -0.30 -2.74 5.08
C HIS A 30 0.36 -2.17 6.34
N VAL A 31 0.75 -3.03 7.27
CA VAL A 31 1.60 -2.68 8.42
C VAL A 31 3.05 -2.62 7.94
N HIS A 32 3.57 -1.41 7.74
CA HIS A 32 4.93 -1.17 7.25
C HIS A 32 6.00 -1.60 8.26
N ALA A 33 7.12 -2.14 7.77
CA ALA A 33 8.24 -2.58 8.59
C ALA A 33 9.51 -1.70 8.46
N ASP A 34 9.49 -0.77 7.52
CA ASP A 34 10.62 0.09 7.14
C ASP A 34 10.52 1.51 7.68
N HIS A 35 9.32 1.95 8.02
CA HIS A 35 9.05 3.26 8.61
C HIS A 35 7.83 3.22 9.54
N VAL A 36 7.73 4.21 10.42
CA VAL A 36 6.53 4.43 11.22
C VAL A 36 5.52 5.22 10.40
N THR A 37 4.26 4.77 10.38
CA THR A 37 3.19 5.49 9.69
C THR A 37 2.96 6.86 10.31
N GLY A 38 2.75 7.87 9.49
CA GLY A 38 2.37 9.22 9.91
C GLY A 38 0.92 9.36 10.38
N THR A 39 0.13 8.29 10.32
CA THR A 39 -1.33 8.33 10.55
C THR A 39 -1.68 8.90 11.93
N GLY A 40 -1.01 8.47 12.99
CA GLY A 40 -1.25 8.98 14.35
C GLY A 40 -0.94 10.46 14.49
N LEU A 41 0.19 10.91 13.94
CA LEU A 41 0.57 12.33 13.93
C LEU A 41 -0.39 13.19 13.10
N ILE A 42 -0.85 12.70 11.96
CA ILE A 42 -1.84 13.39 11.14
C ILE A 42 -3.14 13.57 11.94
N LYS A 43 -3.62 12.53 12.61
CA LYS A 43 -4.83 12.60 13.44
C LYS A 43 -4.70 13.60 14.59
N SER A 44 -3.52 13.72 15.20
CA SER A 44 -3.28 14.71 16.26
C SER A 44 -3.28 16.15 15.73
N LYS A 45 -2.79 16.37 14.50
CA LYS A 45 -2.66 17.70 13.87
C LYS A 45 -3.92 18.16 13.12
N VAL A 46 -4.71 17.21 12.60
CA VAL A 46 -5.89 17.49 11.77
C VAL A 46 -7.11 16.76 12.37
N PRO A 47 -7.86 17.43 13.28
CA PRO A 47 -9.04 16.83 13.89
C PRO A 47 -10.07 16.36 12.88
N GLY A 48 -10.62 15.16 13.10
CA GLY A 48 -11.63 14.56 12.23
C GLY A 48 -11.10 13.67 11.10
N VAL A 49 -9.80 13.62 10.88
CA VAL A 49 -9.19 12.63 9.99
C VAL A 49 -9.33 11.23 10.61
N LYS A 50 -9.78 10.27 9.81
CA LYS A 50 -9.91 8.88 10.23
C LYS A 50 -8.78 8.03 9.64
N SER A 51 -8.25 7.13 10.45
CA SER A 51 -7.32 6.09 10.01
C SER A 51 -8.06 4.92 9.39
N ILE A 52 -7.51 4.37 8.29
CA ILE A 52 -8.08 3.21 7.59
C ILE A 52 -6.97 2.18 7.35
N ILE A 53 -7.26 0.92 7.64
CA ILE A 53 -6.41 -0.23 7.31
C ILE A 53 -7.27 -1.48 7.12
N SER A 54 -6.72 -2.49 6.44
CA SER A 54 -7.37 -3.80 6.30
C SER A 54 -7.60 -4.46 7.66
N LYS A 55 -8.76 -5.05 7.85
CA LYS A 55 -9.10 -5.87 9.02
C LYS A 55 -8.10 -7.04 9.20
N GLU A 56 -7.66 -7.63 8.09
CA GLU A 56 -6.69 -8.73 8.09
C GLU A 56 -5.29 -8.33 8.55
N SER A 57 -5.01 -7.03 8.67
CA SER A 57 -3.74 -6.54 9.25
C SER A 57 -3.64 -6.73 10.75
N ASN A 58 -4.77 -6.92 11.44
CA ASN A 58 -4.90 -6.97 12.90
C ASN A 58 -4.35 -5.73 13.63
N ALA A 59 -4.15 -4.63 12.93
CA ALA A 59 -3.69 -3.36 13.49
C ALA A 59 -4.87 -2.48 13.90
N SER A 60 -4.66 -1.53 14.81
CA SER A 60 -5.68 -0.59 15.26
C SER A 60 -5.93 0.50 14.20
N ALA A 61 -7.20 0.83 13.96
CA ALA A 61 -7.63 1.96 13.13
C ALA A 61 -9.03 2.43 13.52
N ASP A 62 -9.45 3.61 13.02
CA ASP A 62 -10.83 4.09 13.22
C ASP A 62 -11.82 3.35 12.32
N VAL A 63 -11.35 2.90 11.15
CA VAL A 63 -12.16 2.17 10.17
C VAL A 63 -11.36 0.98 9.66
N PHE A 64 -11.98 -0.18 9.73
CA PHE A 64 -11.46 -1.41 9.13
C PHE A 64 -12.17 -1.64 7.80
N ILE A 65 -11.39 -2.08 6.81
CA ILE A 65 -11.89 -2.35 5.46
C ILE A 65 -11.72 -3.82 5.11
N GLU A 66 -12.65 -4.29 4.28
CA GLU A 66 -12.65 -5.64 3.71
C GLU A 66 -12.58 -5.59 2.18
N PRO A 67 -12.17 -6.69 1.52
CA PRO A 67 -12.10 -6.74 0.06
C PRO A 67 -13.44 -6.44 -0.61
N GLY A 68 -13.42 -5.64 -1.67
CA GLY A 68 -14.60 -5.24 -2.42
C GLY A 68 -15.32 -3.98 -1.88
N GLU A 69 -14.96 -3.51 -0.70
CA GLU A 69 -15.51 -2.27 -0.17
C GLU A 69 -15.03 -1.05 -0.96
N LYS A 70 -15.81 0.03 -0.87
CA LYS A 70 -15.53 1.31 -1.52
C LYS A 70 -15.34 2.40 -0.46
N ILE A 71 -14.23 3.13 -0.56
CA ILE A 71 -13.92 4.28 0.29
C ILE A 71 -14.24 5.54 -0.50
N TYR A 72 -15.29 6.26 -0.11
CA TYR A 72 -15.76 7.46 -0.82
C TYR A 72 -15.07 8.73 -0.31
N PHE A 73 -14.75 9.62 -1.28
CA PHE A 73 -14.24 10.97 -1.01
C PHE A 73 -14.84 11.93 -2.06
N GLY A 74 -15.93 12.59 -1.70
CA GLY A 74 -16.80 13.29 -2.64
C GLY A 74 -17.51 12.28 -3.55
N ASP A 75 -17.51 12.54 -4.85
CA ASP A 75 -18.12 11.68 -5.87
C ASP A 75 -17.16 10.56 -6.33
N LEU A 76 -15.93 10.57 -5.85
CA LEU A 76 -14.91 9.58 -6.18
C LEU A 76 -14.87 8.47 -5.13
N PHE A 77 -14.32 7.32 -5.52
CA PHE A 77 -14.06 6.23 -4.59
C PHE A 77 -12.78 5.46 -4.90
N LEU A 78 -12.27 4.80 -3.87
CA LEU A 78 -11.26 3.76 -3.98
C LEU A 78 -11.94 2.41 -3.73
N GLU A 79 -11.75 1.46 -4.63
CA GLU A 79 -12.09 0.06 -4.45
C GLU A 79 -10.96 -0.65 -3.69
N VAL A 80 -11.32 -1.43 -2.68
CA VAL A 80 -10.36 -2.22 -1.88
C VAL A 80 -10.19 -3.60 -2.50
N ARG A 81 -8.96 -3.94 -2.89
CA ARG A 81 -8.61 -5.28 -3.37
C ARG A 81 -7.64 -5.95 -2.43
N ALA A 82 -7.97 -7.14 -1.93
CA ALA A 82 -7.03 -7.91 -1.12
C ALA A 82 -5.85 -8.37 -1.97
N THR A 83 -4.64 -8.03 -1.52
CA THR A 83 -3.39 -8.43 -2.19
C THR A 83 -2.38 -9.00 -1.20
N PRO A 84 -2.79 -10.02 -0.40
CA PRO A 84 -1.89 -10.63 0.59
C PRO A 84 -0.69 -11.30 -0.07
N GLY A 85 0.39 -11.39 0.69
CA GLY A 85 1.60 -12.10 0.28
C GLY A 85 2.89 -11.39 0.66
N HIS A 86 3.00 -10.06 0.59
CA HIS A 86 4.05 -9.31 1.29
C HIS A 86 3.79 -9.32 2.80
N THR A 87 2.59 -8.95 3.22
CA THR A 87 2.02 -9.28 4.54
C THR A 87 0.67 -9.95 4.35
N SER A 88 0.12 -10.57 5.41
CA SER A 88 -1.20 -11.18 5.37
C SER A 88 -2.32 -10.15 5.15
N GLY A 89 -2.13 -8.91 5.59
CA GLY A 89 -3.13 -7.83 5.56
C GLY A 89 -2.98 -6.84 4.40
N CYS A 90 -2.13 -7.12 3.41
CA CYS A 90 -1.93 -6.22 2.27
C CYS A 90 -3.21 -6.01 1.46
N VAL A 91 -3.47 -4.75 1.11
CA VAL A 91 -4.51 -4.34 0.15
C VAL A 91 -3.94 -3.42 -0.91
N THR A 92 -4.54 -3.45 -2.08
CA THR A 92 -4.35 -2.46 -3.15
C THR A 92 -5.60 -1.59 -3.22
N TYR A 93 -5.42 -0.27 -3.23
CA TYR A 93 -6.50 0.67 -3.46
C TYR A 93 -6.55 1.02 -4.94
N VAL A 94 -7.72 0.91 -5.56
CA VAL A 94 -7.89 1.20 -7.00
C VAL A 94 -8.95 2.27 -7.17
N THR A 95 -8.67 3.32 -7.95
CA THR A 95 -9.69 4.34 -8.27
C THR A 95 -10.88 3.70 -8.97
N GLY A 96 -12.07 4.26 -8.76
CA GLY A 96 -13.28 3.75 -9.37
C GLY A 96 -13.22 3.69 -10.90
N ASP A 97 -14.20 3.05 -11.47
CA ASP A 97 -14.49 2.98 -12.89
C ASP A 97 -15.82 3.70 -13.18
N GLY A 98 -15.96 4.22 -14.37
CA GLY A 98 -17.16 4.97 -14.79
C GLY A 98 -16.86 6.40 -15.21
N SER A 99 -17.86 7.08 -15.75
CA SER A 99 -17.71 8.40 -16.40
C SER A 99 -17.25 9.52 -15.47
N ASN A 100 -17.50 9.39 -14.16
CA ASN A 100 -17.14 10.40 -13.16
C ASN A 100 -15.90 10.02 -12.35
N GLN A 101 -15.20 8.95 -12.73
CA GLN A 101 -14.00 8.48 -12.04
C GLN A 101 -12.74 8.85 -12.85
N PRO A 102 -11.54 8.87 -12.20
CA PRO A 102 -10.29 9.17 -12.89
C PRO A 102 -10.01 8.18 -14.04
N TYR A 103 -9.56 8.71 -15.18
CA TYR A 103 -9.09 7.89 -16.29
C TYR A 103 -7.72 8.40 -16.77
N PRO A 104 -6.73 7.52 -16.98
CA PRO A 104 -6.76 6.09 -16.65
C PRO A 104 -6.94 5.83 -15.15
N ARG A 105 -7.40 4.61 -14.80
CA ARG A 105 -7.48 4.19 -13.39
C ARG A 105 -6.10 4.24 -12.74
N MET A 106 -6.07 4.39 -11.43
CA MET A 106 -4.86 4.36 -10.62
C MET A 106 -4.96 3.24 -9.60
N ALA A 107 -3.90 2.46 -9.46
CA ALA A 107 -3.74 1.41 -8.46
C ALA A 107 -2.59 1.76 -7.51
N PHE A 108 -2.91 1.90 -6.23
CA PHE A 108 -1.95 2.12 -5.14
C PHE A 108 -1.65 0.76 -4.54
N THR A 109 -0.56 0.14 -4.96
CA THR A 109 -0.30 -1.29 -4.82
C THR A 109 0.44 -1.67 -3.53
N GLY A 110 0.82 -0.68 -2.71
CA GLY A 110 1.67 -0.94 -1.56
C GLY A 110 2.94 -1.69 -1.99
N ASP A 111 3.28 -2.73 -1.24
CA ASP A 111 4.42 -3.60 -1.55
C ASP A 111 4.00 -4.92 -2.24
N ALA A 112 2.73 -5.09 -2.60
CA ALA A 112 2.33 -6.25 -3.39
C ALA A 112 2.98 -6.23 -4.78
N LEU A 113 2.95 -5.08 -5.45
CA LEU A 113 3.60 -4.85 -6.75
C LEU A 113 4.46 -3.59 -6.68
N LEU A 114 5.75 -3.72 -6.96
CA LEU A 114 6.69 -2.62 -7.16
C LEU A 114 7.04 -2.51 -8.66
N ILE A 115 7.46 -1.32 -9.09
CA ILE A 115 7.91 -1.16 -10.48
C ILE A 115 9.13 -2.04 -10.73
N ARG A 116 8.98 -3.02 -11.62
CA ARG A 116 9.99 -4.06 -11.91
C ARG A 116 10.36 -4.90 -10.69
N GLY A 117 9.41 -5.15 -9.80
CA GLY A 117 9.64 -5.92 -8.61
C GLY A 117 8.37 -6.25 -7.83
N CYS A 118 8.56 -6.78 -6.65
CA CYS A 118 7.52 -7.00 -5.65
C CYS A 118 8.13 -6.95 -4.25
N GLY A 119 7.31 -6.77 -3.23
CA GLY A 119 7.73 -6.85 -1.84
C GLY A 119 8.29 -8.23 -1.47
N ARG A 120 9.08 -8.27 -0.41
CA ARG A 120 9.55 -9.53 0.21
C ARG A 120 8.38 -10.25 0.90
N THR A 121 8.53 -11.56 1.11
CA THR A 121 7.43 -12.38 1.66
C THR A 121 7.89 -13.28 2.82
N ASP A 122 9.00 -12.96 3.43
CA ASP A 122 9.63 -13.76 4.49
C ASP A 122 9.29 -13.28 5.91
N PHE A 123 8.45 -12.24 6.05
CA PHE A 123 8.00 -11.68 7.33
C PHE A 123 6.48 -11.47 7.38
N GLN A 124 5.96 -11.15 8.56
CA GLN A 124 4.57 -10.69 8.80
C GLN A 124 3.49 -11.57 8.14
N GLY A 125 3.64 -12.89 8.18
CA GLY A 125 2.71 -13.82 7.56
C GLY A 125 2.77 -13.80 6.02
N GLY A 126 3.89 -13.36 5.45
CA GLY A 126 4.11 -13.31 4.01
C GLY A 126 4.12 -14.69 3.34
N SER A 127 3.78 -14.72 2.07
CA SER A 127 3.74 -15.91 1.23
C SER A 127 3.96 -15.54 -0.22
N SER A 128 5.02 -16.08 -0.82
CA SER A 128 5.29 -15.86 -2.24
C SER A 128 4.20 -16.42 -3.15
N TYR A 129 3.61 -17.54 -2.75
CA TYR A 129 2.49 -18.12 -3.47
C TYR A 129 1.28 -17.16 -3.49
N GLN A 130 0.89 -16.66 -2.31
CA GLN A 130 -0.22 -15.72 -2.22
C GLN A 130 0.08 -14.42 -2.96
N LEU A 131 1.31 -13.90 -2.87
CA LEU A 131 1.71 -12.68 -3.58
C LEU A 131 1.53 -12.83 -5.09
N TYR A 132 1.99 -13.94 -5.65
CA TYR A 132 1.83 -14.23 -7.07
C TYR A 132 0.36 -14.25 -7.48
N GLU A 133 -0.46 -15.05 -6.77
CA GLU A 133 -1.91 -15.15 -7.03
C GLU A 133 -2.61 -13.79 -6.89
N SER A 134 -2.27 -13.05 -5.85
CA SER A 134 -2.84 -11.73 -5.58
C SER A 134 -2.56 -10.75 -6.72
N VAL A 135 -1.30 -10.64 -7.14
CA VAL A 135 -0.94 -9.71 -8.22
C VAL A 135 -1.61 -10.10 -9.53
N HIS A 136 -1.59 -11.37 -9.89
CA HIS A 136 -2.20 -11.84 -11.14
C HIS A 136 -3.72 -11.70 -11.15
N SER A 137 -4.40 -12.02 -10.06
CA SER A 137 -5.86 -11.99 -9.99
C SER A 137 -6.42 -10.60 -9.70
N GLN A 138 -5.73 -9.75 -8.93
CA GLN A 138 -6.28 -8.48 -8.44
C GLN A 138 -5.69 -7.25 -9.14
N ILE A 139 -4.43 -7.30 -9.59
CA ILE A 139 -3.76 -6.16 -10.19
C ILE A 139 -3.63 -6.34 -11.71
N PHE A 140 -3.10 -7.48 -12.17
CA PHE A 140 -2.93 -7.74 -13.60
C PHE A 140 -4.25 -8.00 -14.35
N SER A 141 -5.35 -8.18 -13.63
CA SER A 141 -6.71 -8.22 -14.18
C SER A 141 -7.29 -6.83 -14.49
N LEU A 142 -6.64 -5.74 -14.05
CA LEU A 142 -7.05 -4.37 -14.37
C LEU A 142 -6.75 -4.01 -15.84
N PRO A 143 -7.39 -2.98 -16.39
CA PRO A 143 -7.03 -2.45 -17.71
C PRO A 143 -5.53 -2.16 -17.81
N LYS A 144 -4.92 -2.44 -18.97
CA LYS A 144 -3.46 -2.34 -19.17
C LYS A 144 -2.91 -0.92 -19.01
N ASP A 145 -3.73 0.08 -19.24
CA ASP A 145 -3.41 1.51 -19.07
C ASP A 145 -3.55 2.00 -17.62
N THR A 146 -4.03 1.15 -16.69
CA THR A 146 -4.10 1.49 -15.27
C THR A 146 -2.71 1.86 -14.75
N LEU A 147 -2.59 3.05 -14.15
CA LEU A 147 -1.34 3.54 -13.56
C LEU A 147 -1.06 2.80 -12.24
N VAL A 148 0.18 2.41 -12.04
CA VAL A 148 0.67 1.70 -10.86
C VAL A 148 1.52 2.64 -10.01
N TYR A 149 1.06 2.91 -8.78
CA TYR A 149 1.76 3.68 -7.76
C TYR A 149 2.10 2.76 -6.58
N PRO A 150 3.32 2.24 -6.48
CA PRO A 150 3.76 1.41 -5.36
C PRO A 150 4.09 2.25 -4.12
N ALA A 151 4.23 1.59 -2.96
CA ALA A 151 4.71 2.26 -1.75
C ALA A 151 6.20 2.65 -1.84
N HIS A 152 7.00 1.88 -2.59
CA HIS A 152 8.43 2.12 -2.75
C HIS A 152 8.83 2.20 -4.22
N ASP A 153 9.73 3.14 -4.51
CA ASP A 153 10.40 3.26 -5.81
C ASP A 153 11.93 3.27 -5.62
N TYR A 154 12.53 2.10 -5.75
CA TYR A 154 13.99 1.93 -5.60
C TYR A 154 14.80 2.32 -6.85
N LYS A 155 14.14 2.67 -7.94
CA LYS A 155 14.78 2.88 -9.25
C LYS A 155 14.51 4.25 -9.87
N GLY A 156 13.66 5.07 -9.25
CA GLY A 156 13.33 6.41 -9.74
C GLY A 156 12.39 6.42 -10.95
N PHE A 157 11.53 5.41 -11.10
CA PHE A 157 10.54 5.35 -12.19
C PHE A 157 9.26 6.11 -11.90
N THR A 158 8.97 6.38 -10.65
CA THR A 158 7.81 7.12 -10.13
C THR A 158 6.46 6.44 -10.37
N VAL A 159 6.16 6.05 -11.60
CA VAL A 159 4.89 5.44 -12.02
C VAL A 159 5.15 4.44 -13.15
N SER A 160 4.33 3.38 -13.19
CA SER A 160 4.31 2.39 -14.27
C SER A 160 2.86 2.15 -14.70
N THR A 161 2.62 1.21 -15.58
CA THR A 161 1.29 0.74 -15.94
C THR A 161 1.15 -0.76 -15.72
N VAL A 162 -0.09 -1.22 -15.56
CA VAL A 162 -0.37 -2.66 -15.46
C VAL A 162 0.18 -3.41 -16.68
N GLY A 163 -0.02 -2.85 -17.89
CA GLY A 163 0.49 -3.46 -19.12
C GLY A 163 2.00 -3.55 -19.16
N GLU A 164 2.69 -2.53 -18.65
CA GLU A 164 4.14 -2.49 -18.56
C GLU A 164 4.68 -3.51 -17.56
N GLU A 165 4.05 -3.63 -16.40
CA GLU A 165 4.46 -4.62 -15.39
C GLU A 165 4.16 -6.07 -15.82
N ILE A 166 3.05 -6.32 -16.53
CA ILE A 166 2.76 -7.62 -17.14
C ILE A 166 3.88 -8.02 -18.12
N GLN A 167 4.43 -7.07 -18.86
CA GLN A 167 5.42 -7.36 -19.88
C GLN A 167 6.86 -7.41 -19.36
N TYR A 168 7.20 -6.53 -18.42
CA TYR A 168 8.60 -6.28 -18.07
C TYR A 168 8.95 -6.52 -16.60
N ASN A 169 8.02 -6.92 -15.75
CA ASN A 169 8.35 -7.21 -14.36
C ASN A 169 9.16 -8.52 -14.27
N PRO A 170 10.46 -8.48 -13.90
CA PRO A 170 11.33 -9.65 -13.97
C PRO A 170 10.98 -10.74 -12.96
N ARG A 171 10.09 -10.44 -12.01
CA ARG A 171 9.66 -11.37 -10.97
C ARG A 171 8.31 -11.99 -11.29
N LEU A 172 7.35 -11.21 -11.78
CA LEU A 172 5.95 -11.58 -11.89
C LEU A 172 5.52 -12.00 -13.31
N THR A 173 6.39 -11.81 -14.33
CA THR A 173 6.16 -12.27 -15.70
C THR A 173 6.47 -13.74 -15.91
N LYS A 174 7.17 -14.38 -14.96
CA LYS A 174 7.56 -15.79 -15.04
C LYS A 174 6.39 -16.70 -14.64
N ASP A 175 6.37 -17.90 -15.20
CA ASP A 175 5.42 -18.92 -14.75
C ASP A 175 5.54 -19.13 -13.24
N LYS A 176 4.41 -19.43 -12.61
CA LYS A 176 4.30 -19.66 -11.17
C LYS A 176 5.33 -20.67 -10.65
N VAL A 177 5.59 -21.73 -11.42
CA VAL A 177 6.59 -22.76 -11.08
C VAL A 177 8.01 -22.19 -11.03
N LEU A 178 8.32 -21.19 -11.85
CA LEU A 178 9.63 -20.50 -11.86
C LEU A 178 9.70 -19.36 -10.84
N PHE A 179 8.56 -18.78 -10.46
CA PHE A 179 8.48 -17.75 -9.45
C PHE A 179 8.76 -18.30 -8.04
N LEU A 180 8.11 -19.39 -7.67
CA LEU A 180 8.13 -19.95 -6.31
C LEU A 180 9.54 -20.39 -5.83
N PRO A 181 10.37 -21.12 -6.63
CA PRO A 181 11.68 -21.56 -6.18
C PRO A 181 12.76 -20.48 -6.19
N ASN A 182 12.63 -19.47 -7.05
CA ASN A 182 13.75 -18.59 -7.40
C ASN A 182 13.64 -17.16 -6.82
N ASN A 183 12.50 -16.75 -6.26
CA ASN A 183 12.27 -15.32 -6.08
C ASN A 183 12.40 -14.79 -4.67
N ILE A 184 12.32 -15.59 -3.62
CA ILE A 184 12.29 -15.04 -2.26
C ILE A 184 13.19 -15.77 -1.28
N PHE A 185 13.23 -17.09 -1.34
CA PHE A 185 14.10 -17.88 -0.45
C PHE A 185 15.60 -17.71 -0.72
N HIS A 186 15.98 -17.16 -1.89
CA HIS A 186 17.37 -16.97 -2.29
C HIS A 186 17.87 -15.53 -2.26
N LEU A 187 16.97 -14.55 -2.07
CA LEU A 187 17.37 -13.17 -1.87
C LEU A 187 17.85 -12.95 -0.45
N LYS A 188 18.94 -13.41 0.01
CA LYS A 188 19.52 -13.19 1.37
C LYS A 188 19.46 -11.69 1.74
N LEU A 189 18.25 -11.14 1.81
CA LEU A 189 18.02 -9.76 2.19
C LEU A 189 18.30 -9.61 3.70
N PRO A 190 18.95 -8.54 4.12
CA PRO A 190 19.17 -8.30 5.54
C PRO A 190 17.81 -8.12 6.25
N TYR A 191 17.82 -8.35 7.56
CA TYR A 191 16.68 -8.04 8.42
C TYR A 191 16.31 -6.56 8.28
N PRO A 192 15.02 -6.21 8.15
CA PRO A 192 14.61 -4.82 8.00
C PRO A 192 15.00 -3.99 9.23
N LYS A 193 15.75 -2.93 9.01
CA LYS A 193 16.37 -2.14 10.11
C LYS A 193 15.38 -1.54 11.09
N MET A 194 14.17 -1.26 10.66
CA MET A 194 13.14 -0.60 11.46
C MET A 194 12.06 -1.55 11.97
N MET A 195 12.09 -2.83 11.63
CA MET A 195 11.03 -3.78 11.92
C MET A 195 10.63 -3.80 13.41
N ASP A 196 11.60 -3.85 14.29
CA ASP A 196 11.36 -3.96 15.75
C ASP A 196 10.78 -2.67 16.36
N VAL A 197 10.86 -1.56 15.63
CA VAL A 197 10.29 -0.26 16.03
C VAL A 197 9.00 0.04 15.25
N ALA A 198 9.06 -0.12 13.93
CA ALA A 198 7.96 0.28 13.06
C ALA A 198 6.74 -0.64 13.20
N VAL A 199 6.93 -1.95 13.20
CA VAL A 199 5.79 -2.89 13.27
C VAL A 199 4.97 -2.69 14.55
N PRO A 200 5.55 -2.70 15.77
CA PRO A 200 4.78 -2.44 16.98
C PRO A 200 4.07 -1.08 16.98
N ALA A 201 4.73 -0.02 16.51
CA ALA A 201 4.14 1.31 16.41
C ALA A 201 2.97 1.32 15.40
N ASN A 202 3.14 0.70 14.24
CA ASN A 202 2.14 0.68 13.18
C ASN A 202 0.93 -0.19 13.53
N MET A 203 1.11 -1.19 14.39
CA MET A 203 -0.01 -1.96 14.95
C MET A 203 -0.96 -1.10 15.81
N VAL A 204 -0.52 0.05 16.29
CA VAL A 204 -1.33 1.00 17.06
C VAL A 204 -1.47 2.37 16.39
N CYS A 205 -1.45 2.39 15.06
CA CYS A 205 -1.68 3.58 14.23
C CYS A 205 -0.49 4.58 14.20
N GLY A 206 0.74 4.11 14.45
CA GLY A 206 1.95 4.93 14.51
C GLY A 206 2.19 5.54 15.90
N PHE A 207 3.18 6.43 16.00
CA PHE A 207 3.44 7.13 17.24
C PHE A 207 2.26 8.00 17.64
N GLN A 208 1.82 7.80 18.89
CA GLN A 208 0.91 8.74 19.54
C GLN A 208 1.77 9.72 20.32
N GLU A 209 1.44 11.01 20.25
CA GLU A 209 2.05 11.97 21.17
C GLU A 209 1.74 11.50 22.58
N THR A 210 2.77 11.15 23.33
CA THR A 210 2.65 10.99 24.78
C THR A 210 2.16 12.33 25.33
N LYS A 211 0.90 12.41 25.75
CA LYS A 211 0.43 13.52 26.56
C LYS A 211 1.31 13.56 27.81
N VAL A 212 2.23 14.51 27.83
CA VAL A 212 2.97 14.88 29.04
C VAL A 212 2.03 15.56 30.00
#